data_7b90317535ec8bce4391d02a07de32b1
#
_entry.id   7b90317535ec8bce4391d02a07de32b1
#
_cell.length_a   1.000
_cell.length_b   1.000
_cell.length_c   1.000
_cell.angle_alpha   90.00
_cell.angle_beta   90.00
_cell.angle_gamma   90.00
#
_symmetry.space_group_name_H-M   'P 1'
#
loop_
_entity.id
_entity.type
_entity.pdbx_description
1 polymer ?
#
loop_
_entity_poly.entity_id
_entity_poly.type
_entity_poly.pdbx_seq_one_letter_code
_entity_poly.pdbx_strand_id
1 'polypeptide(L)'
;VIEKALRCPCNAPDSPLTDCQNCFGTGYFYVNPVSTHALITGINGNNDYKRWSEELIGTINVTVTDTDKPNMGYFDRITIQKEYSYFSENLPVRTDGENFFIFTTYKPLSIYSIHVFDGSTMPLRQLSVADYKVSDANPYCIILTADMALNPVVSVYYQHQLEFHVLDFPHEVRASWKKNKESGQLERTRLPIQAVARRTHLIVSEKPNFDGSGVILNDNIRMKVVE
;
A
#
# COMPACT_ATOMS: atom_id res chain seq x y z
N VAL A 1 10.53 -4.38 7.84
CA VAL A 1 11.15 -4.63 6.52
C VAL A 1 10.91 -3.43 5.65
N ILE A 2 11.91 -3.02 4.89
CA ILE A 2 11.84 -1.95 3.89
C ILE A 2 12.15 -2.57 2.54
N GLU A 3 11.31 -2.30 1.55
CA GLU A 3 11.45 -2.79 0.18
C GLU A 3 11.49 -1.60 -0.77
N LYS A 4 12.36 -1.69 -1.78
CA LYS A 4 12.55 -0.63 -2.77
C LYS A 4 11.44 -0.61 -3.78
N ALA A 5 10.85 0.56 -3.99
CA ALA A 5 9.87 0.78 -5.04
C ALA A 5 10.57 1.02 -6.37
N LEU A 6 10.25 0.22 -7.36
CA LEU A 6 10.64 0.44 -8.76
C LEU A 6 9.38 0.72 -9.57
N ARG A 7 9.45 1.71 -10.46
CA ARG A 7 8.36 1.97 -11.39
C ARG A 7 8.15 0.77 -12.30
N CYS A 8 6.91 0.34 -12.43
CA CYS A 8 6.58 -0.77 -13.29
C CYS A 8 6.70 -0.35 -14.77
N PRO A 9 7.32 -1.18 -15.62
CA PRO A 9 7.41 -0.88 -17.06
C PRO A 9 6.07 -0.75 -17.79
N CYS A 10 4.98 -1.28 -17.18
CA CYS A 10 3.63 -1.09 -17.74
C CYS A 10 3.14 0.36 -17.64
N ASN A 11 3.84 1.18 -16.87
CA ASN A 11 3.48 2.57 -16.62
C ASN A 11 4.04 3.44 -17.74
N ALA A 12 3.35 3.52 -18.85
CA ALA A 12 3.66 4.46 -19.95
C ALA A 12 2.85 5.74 -19.75
N PRO A 13 3.47 6.87 -19.75
CA PRO A 13 4.30 7.52 -18.76
C PRO A 13 3.60 7.93 -17.46
N ASP A 14 2.28 7.80 -17.28
CA ASP A 14 1.59 8.16 -16.02
C ASP A 14 0.32 7.36 -15.71
N SER A 15 0.04 6.30 -16.43
CA SER A 15 -1.15 5.46 -16.22
C SER A 15 -0.75 3.99 -16.14
N PRO A 16 -0.60 3.43 -14.94
CA PRO A 16 -0.35 2.00 -14.79
C PRO A 16 -1.55 1.21 -15.33
N LEU A 17 -1.25 0.14 -16.08
CA LEU A 17 -2.29 -0.80 -16.51
C LEU A 17 -2.95 -1.40 -15.26
N THR A 18 -4.25 -1.28 -15.14
CA THR A 18 -5.01 -1.74 -13.97
C THR A 18 -4.95 -3.26 -13.77
N ASP A 19 -4.69 -3.99 -14.84
CA ASP A 19 -4.60 -5.45 -14.91
C ASP A 19 -3.15 -5.96 -15.00
N CYS A 20 -2.16 -5.09 -14.83
CA CYS A 20 -0.76 -5.47 -14.86
C CYS A 20 -0.45 -6.52 -13.78
N GLN A 21 0.00 -7.69 -14.18
CA GLN A 21 0.34 -8.79 -13.25
C GLN A 21 1.55 -8.51 -12.37
N ASN A 22 2.37 -7.51 -12.70
CA ASN A 22 3.56 -7.16 -11.91
C ASN A 22 3.26 -6.14 -10.82
N CYS A 23 2.45 -5.13 -11.10
CA CYS A 23 2.18 -4.04 -10.16
C CYS A 23 0.72 -3.95 -9.70
N PHE A 24 -0.17 -4.76 -10.26
CA PHE A 24 -1.61 -4.80 -9.92
C PHE A 24 -2.27 -3.42 -9.93
N GLY A 25 -1.91 -2.58 -10.93
CA GLY A 25 -2.42 -1.24 -11.06
C GLY A 25 -1.76 -0.21 -10.13
N THR A 26 -0.82 -0.60 -9.26
CA THR A 26 -0.15 0.34 -8.36
C THR A 26 0.91 1.21 -9.05
N GLY A 27 1.40 0.77 -10.22
CA GLY A 27 2.49 1.42 -10.94
C GLY A 27 3.88 1.15 -10.35
N TYR A 28 3.98 0.43 -9.24
CA TYR A 28 5.23 0.08 -8.58
C TYR A 28 5.30 -1.41 -8.26
N PHE A 29 6.48 -1.97 -8.31
CA PHE A 29 6.79 -3.28 -7.76
C PHE A 29 7.96 -3.14 -6.78
N TYR A 30 8.06 -4.11 -5.84
CA TYR A 30 8.92 -3.99 -4.68
C TYR A 30 10.00 -5.04 -4.70
N VAL A 31 11.25 -4.61 -4.46
CA VAL A 31 12.44 -5.46 -4.51
C VAL A 31 13.36 -5.20 -3.33
N ASN A 32 14.34 -6.09 -3.16
CA ASN A 32 15.43 -5.95 -2.20
C ASN A 32 14.94 -5.69 -0.77
N PRO A 33 14.17 -6.62 -0.17
CA PRO A 33 13.72 -6.49 1.21
C PRO A 33 14.89 -6.42 2.18
N VAL A 34 14.91 -5.38 3.00
CA VAL A 34 15.90 -5.18 4.06
C VAL A 34 15.21 -5.13 5.40
N SER A 35 15.59 -6.02 6.31
CA SER A 35 15.14 -5.96 7.70
C SER A 35 15.97 -4.96 8.47
N THR A 36 15.32 -4.06 9.20
CA THR A 36 15.95 -3.03 10.01
C THR A 36 15.13 -2.72 11.25
N HIS A 37 15.73 -2.00 12.18
CA HIS A 37 15.04 -1.45 13.34
C HIS A 37 14.67 0.01 13.07
N ALA A 38 13.46 0.36 13.40
CA ALA A 38 12.96 1.73 13.21
C ALA A 38 12.18 2.19 14.43
N LEU A 39 12.30 3.45 14.76
CA LEU A 39 11.36 4.12 15.65
C LEU A 39 10.15 4.56 14.82
N ILE A 40 8.98 4.08 15.20
CA ILE A 40 7.72 4.41 14.53
C ILE A 40 6.89 5.23 15.51
N THR A 41 6.49 6.42 15.08
CA THR A 41 5.61 7.28 15.85
C THR A 41 4.40 7.67 15.03
N GLY A 42 3.21 7.58 15.62
CA GLY A 42 2.01 8.14 15.01
C GLY A 42 2.16 9.65 14.87
N ILE A 43 1.62 10.21 13.82
CA ILE A 43 1.45 11.66 13.75
C ILE A 43 0.26 11.99 14.65
N ASN A 44 0.54 12.18 15.94
CA ASN A 44 -0.41 12.77 16.87
C ASN A 44 -0.47 14.26 16.58
N GLY A 45 -1.25 14.62 15.56
CA GLY A 45 -1.60 16.02 15.40
C GLY A 45 -2.29 16.50 16.68
N ASN A 46 -1.87 17.63 17.24
CA ASN A 46 -2.70 18.40 18.15
C ASN A 46 -4.10 18.46 17.55
N ASN A 47 -5.14 18.46 18.39
CA ASN A 47 -6.53 18.43 17.97
C ASN A 47 -6.89 19.45 16.88
N ASP A 48 -6.10 20.51 16.74
CA ASP A 48 -6.27 21.55 15.71
C ASP A 48 -5.87 21.04 14.32
N TYR A 49 -4.86 20.19 14.17
CA TYR A 49 -4.47 19.58 12.89
C TYR A 49 -5.48 18.51 12.42
N LYS A 50 -6.14 17.82 13.33
CA LYS A 50 -7.22 16.86 12.96
C LYS A 50 -8.40 17.52 12.27
N ARG A 51 -8.59 18.81 12.46
CA ARG A 51 -9.64 19.59 11.79
C ARG A 51 -9.29 20.00 10.36
N TRP A 52 -8.00 19.99 9.99
CA TRP A 52 -7.52 20.60 8.76
C TRP A 52 -7.07 19.61 7.71
N SER A 53 -6.78 18.34 8.05
CA SER A 53 -6.38 17.40 7.02
C SER A 53 -6.78 15.96 7.35
N GLU A 54 -7.72 15.45 6.59
CA GLU A 54 -7.93 14.01 6.39
C GLU A 54 -6.66 13.32 5.86
N GLU A 55 -5.74 14.08 5.30
CA GLU A 55 -4.45 13.65 4.75
C GLU A 55 -3.52 13.01 5.79
N LEU A 56 -3.70 13.29 7.09
CA LEU A 56 -2.88 12.68 8.15
C LEU A 56 -3.41 11.33 8.66
N ILE A 57 -4.59 10.91 8.23
CA ILE A 57 -5.16 9.63 8.61
C ILE A 57 -4.26 8.50 8.08
N GLY A 58 -3.91 7.56 8.96
CA GLY A 58 -3.06 6.42 8.61
C GLY A 58 -1.62 6.76 8.27
N THR A 59 -1.14 7.95 8.66
CA THR A 59 0.23 8.42 8.46
C THR A 59 1.07 8.16 9.70
N ILE A 60 2.33 7.81 9.51
CA ILE A 60 3.33 7.58 10.54
C ILE A 60 4.64 8.30 10.21
N ASN A 61 5.40 8.65 11.23
CA ASN A 61 6.81 9.00 11.09
C ASN A 61 7.66 7.76 11.37
N VAL A 62 8.59 7.47 10.47
CA VAL A 62 9.54 6.37 10.58
C VAL A 62 10.94 6.94 10.65
N THR A 63 11.65 6.65 11.74
CA THR A 63 13.04 7.06 11.91
C THR A 63 13.92 5.82 11.95
N VAL A 64 14.89 5.75 11.03
CA VAL A 64 15.83 4.64 10.91
C VAL A 64 17.22 5.13 11.23
N THR A 65 17.97 4.33 11.98
CA THR A 65 19.34 4.67 12.36
C THR A 65 20.30 4.57 11.16
N ASP A 66 21.35 5.38 11.15
CA ASP A 66 22.37 5.37 10.09
C ASP A 66 23.16 4.05 10.05
N THR A 67 23.21 3.33 11.17
CA THR A 67 23.91 2.05 11.28
C THR A 67 23.32 0.95 10.39
N ASP A 68 22.01 0.96 10.22
CA ASP A 68 21.29 -0.03 9.42
C ASP A 68 21.23 0.35 7.92
N LYS A 69 21.70 1.55 7.57
CA LYS A 69 21.81 2.10 6.21
C LYS A 69 20.72 1.68 5.21
N PRO A 70 19.45 1.60 5.58
CA PRO A 70 18.45 1.44 4.57
C PRO A 70 18.39 2.75 3.79
N ASN A 71 18.88 2.73 2.56
CA ASN A 71 18.56 3.82 1.65
C ASN A 71 17.06 3.78 1.42
N MET A 72 16.31 4.66 2.04
CA MET A 72 14.89 4.82 1.77
C MET A 72 14.71 5.80 0.62
N GLY A 73 13.78 5.48 -0.25
CA GLY A 73 13.32 6.34 -1.35
C GLY A 73 11.82 6.59 -1.26
N TYR A 74 11.34 7.53 -2.08
CA TYR A 74 9.92 7.78 -2.24
C TYR A 74 9.20 6.51 -2.73
N PHE A 75 8.03 6.25 -2.19
CA PHE A 75 7.17 5.09 -2.43
C PHE A 75 7.73 3.74 -1.95
N ASP A 76 8.92 3.70 -1.34
CA ASP A 76 9.39 2.47 -0.70
C ASP A 76 8.35 1.93 0.26
N ARG A 77 8.17 0.60 0.26
CA ARG A 77 7.21 -0.07 1.13
C ARG A 77 7.85 -0.44 2.46
N ILE A 78 7.17 -0.09 3.53
CA ILE A 78 7.57 -0.41 4.90
C ILE A 78 6.55 -1.38 5.47
N THR A 79 6.98 -2.61 5.78
CA THR A 79 6.16 -3.62 6.45
C THR A 79 6.61 -3.78 7.88
N ILE A 80 5.69 -3.59 8.83
CA ILE A 80 5.96 -3.78 10.25
C ILE A 80 5.78 -5.26 10.58
N GLN A 81 6.88 -5.90 10.99
CA GLN A 81 6.84 -7.30 11.39
C GLN A 81 6.14 -7.45 12.74
N LYS A 82 5.42 -8.56 12.92
CA LYS A 82 4.71 -8.95 14.15
C LYS A 82 3.54 -8.06 14.55
N GLU A 83 3.18 -7.07 13.74
CA GLU A 83 1.98 -6.26 13.94
C GLU A 83 0.98 -6.54 12.83
N TYR A 84 -0.27 -6.69 13.22
CA TYR A 84 -1.34 -7.13 12.33
C TYR A 84 -2.51 -6.15 12.39
N SER A 85 -3.22 -6.07 11.29
CA SER A 85 -4.49 -5.34 11.20
C SER A 85 -5.50 -6.18 10.42
N TYR A 86 -6.75 -5.83 10.56
CA TYR A 86 -7.85 -6.41 9.80
C TYR A 86 -8.30 -5.40 8.75
N PHE A 87 -8.62 -5.91 7.58
CA PHE A 87 -9.08 -5.08 6.49
C PHE A 87 -10.24 -5.75 5.76
N SER A 88 -11.21 -4.94 5.36
CA SER A 88 -12.33 -5.37 4.54
C SER A 88 -12.39 -4.50 3.31
N GLU A 89 -12.53 -5.14 2.16
CA GLU A 89 -12.62 -4.44 0.87
C GLU A 89 -13.55 -5.16 -0.09
N ASN A 90 -14.12 -4.39 -1.01
CA ASN A 90 -14.92 -4.89 -2.11
C ASN A 90 -14.07 -4.94 -3.37
N LEU A 91 -14.01 -6.09 -3.99
CA LEU A 91 -13.14 -6.36 -5.13
C LEU A 91 -13.93 -6.91 -6.30
N PRO A 92 -13.69 -6.40 -7.53
CA PRO A 92 -14.22 -7.02 -8.73
C PRO A 92 -13.54 -8.37 -8.97
N VAL A 93 -14.32 -9.37 -9.30
CA VAL A 93 -13.77 -10.67 -9.73
C VAL A 93 -13.32 -10.54 -11.17
N ARG A 94 -12.12 -11.03 -11.44
CA ARG A 94 -11.52 -11.12 -12.76
C ARG A 94 -11.46 -12.57 -13.20
N THR A 95 -11.35 -12.79 -14.50
CA THR A 95 -11.17 -14.13 -15.06
C THR A 95 -10.11 -14.11 -16.16
N ASP A 96 -9.37 -15.20 -16.27
CA ASP A 96 -8.48 -15.49 -17.39
C ASP A 96 -9.14 -16.46 -18.41
N GLY A 97 -10.42 -16.79 -18.20
CA GLY A 97 -11.18 -17.74 -18.98
C GLY A 97 -11.25 -19.13 -18.36
N GLU A 98 -10.32 -19.49 -17.49
CA GLU A 98 -10.29 -20.79 -16.79
C GLU A 98 -10.55 -20.63 -15.29
N ASN A 99 -10.01 -19.55 -14.70
CA ASN A 99 -10.10 -19.29 -13.26
C ASN A 99 -10.71 -17.94 -12.99
N PHE A 100 -11.37 -17.84 -11.85
CA PHE A 100 -11.78 -16.59 -11.26
C PHE A 100 -10.78 -16.17 -10.19
N PHE A 101 -10.45 -14.89 -10.11
CA PHE A 101 -9.50 -14.38 -9.14
C PHE A 101 -9.76 -12.94 -8.74
N ILE A 102 -9.26 -12.57 -7.57
CA ILE A 102 -9.30 -11.22 -7.03
C ILE A 102 -7.92 -10.81 -6.54
N PHE A 103 -7.64 -9.52 -6.55
CA PHE A 103 -6.40 -8.97 -6.01
C PHE A 103 -6.70 -8.11 -4.80
N THR A 104 -6.14 -8.51 -3.65
CA THR A 104 -6.26 -7.77 -2.41
C THR A 104 -5.26 -6.62 -2.33
N THR A 105 -5.64 -5.55 -1.65
CA THR A 105 -4.76 -4.39 -1.40
C THR A 105 -3.55 -4.77 -0.56
N TYR A 106 -3.73 -5.68 0.39
CA TYR A 106 -2.67 -6.19 1.25
C TYR A 106 -2.49 -7.68 1.07
N LYS A 107 -1.27 -8.17 1.35
CA LYS A 107 -1.01 -9.60 1.41
C LYS A 107 -1.81 -10.24 2.55
N PRO A 108 -2.80 -11.11 2.26
CA PRO A 108 -3.56 -11.78 3.31
C PRO A 108 -2.65 -12.77 4.06
N LEU A 109 -2.71 -12.70 5.39
CA LEU A 109 -2.11 -13.70 6.27
C LEU A 109 -3.13 -14.77 6.66
N SER A 110 -4.37 -14.33 6.86
CA SER A 110 -5.50 -15.18 7.19
C SER A 110 -6.77 -14.55 6.64
N ILE A 111 -7.55 -15.32 5.91
CA ILE A 111 -8.83 -14.89 5.36
C ILE A 111 -9.92 -15.38 6.31
N TYR A 112 -10.74 -14.45 6.81
CA TYR A 112 -11.84 -14.78 7.73
C TYR A 112 -13.14 -15.08 7.00
N SER A 113 -13.44 -14.29 5.96
CA SER A 113 -14.62 -14.53 5.16
C SER A 113 -14.52 -13.90 3.78
N ILE A 114 -15.14 -14.53 2.82
CA ILE A 114 -15.38 -14.00 1.47
C ILE A 114 -16.87 -14.12 1.20
N HIS A 115 -17.51 -13.02 0.83
CA HIS A 115 -18.91 -12.96 0.46
C HIS A 115 -19.03 -12.52 -0.98
N VAL A 116 -19.81 -13.23 -1.76
CA VAL A 116 -20.06 -12.93 -3.18
C VAL A 116 -21.38 -12.20 -3.33
N PHE A 117 -21.34 -11.13 -4.10
CA PHE A 117 -22.50 -10.44 -4.61
C PHE A 117 -22.57 -10.67 -6.12
N ASP A 118 -23.55 -11.43 -6.56
CA ASP A 118 -23.74 -11.86 -7.94
C ASP A 118 -24.83 -11.07 -8.68
N GLY A 119 -25.32 -9.98 -8.06
CA GLY A 119 -26.38 -9.15 -8.63
C GLY A 119 -27.79 -9.71 -8.44
N SER A 120 -27.93 -10.93 -7.91
CA SER A 120 -29.23 -11.46 -7.52
C SER A 120 -29.70 -10.84 -6.20
N THR A 121 -31.00 -10.84 -5.97
CA THR A 121 -31.59 -10.30 -4.76
C THR A 121 -31.31 -11.20 -3.57
N MET A 122 -30.26 -10.87 -2.80
CA MET A 122 -30.04 -11.30 -1.41
C MET A 122 -30.41 -12.76 -1.03
N PRO A 123 -29.64 -13.40 -0.14
CA PRO A 123 -28.54 -12.87 0.67
C PRO A 123 -27.16 -13.06 0.02
N LEU A 124 -26.16 -12.28 0.48
CA LEU A 124 -24.74 -12.49 0.12
C LEU A 124 -24.36 -13.94 0.39
N ARG A 125 -23.80 -14.59 -0.65
CA ARG A 125 -23.32 -15.96 -0.52
C ARG A 125 -21.93 -15.98 0.08
N GLN A 126 -21.77 -16.58 1.26
CA GLN A 126 -20.46 -16.79 1.84
C GLN A 126 -19.79 -18.01 1.18
N LEU A 127 -18.53 -17.83 0.78
CA LEU A 127 -17.69 -18.91 0.26
C LEU A 127 -17.15 -19.76 1.41
N SER A 128 -17.08 -21.06 1.21
CA SER A 128 -16.39 -21.98 2.10
C SER A 128 -14.87 -21.90 1.89
N VAL A 129 -14.08 -22.39 2.83
CA VAL A 129 -12.61 -22.41 2.72
C VAL A 129 -12.16 -23.27 1.51
N ALA A 130 -12.97 -24.22 1.06
CA ALA A 130 -12.68 -25.02 -0.13
C ALA A 130 -12.88 -24.27 -1.45
N ASP A 131 -13.63 -23.15 -1.43
CA ASP A 131 -14.02 -22.40 -2.62
C ASP A 131 -12.97 -21.33 -3.01
N TYR A 132 -11.90 -21.21 -2.28
CA TYR A 132 -10.84 -20.24 -2.58
C TYR A 132 -9.47 -20.69 -2.05
N LYS A 133 -8.42 -20.17 -2.68
CA LYS A 133 -7.03 -20.33 -2.20
C LYS A 133 -6.21 -19.10 -2.53
N VAL A 134 -5.24 -18.76 -1.68
CA VAL A 134 -4.22 -17.77 -2.01
C VAL A 134 -3.27 -18.38 -3.05
N SER A 135 -2.94 -17.61 -4.07
CA SER A 135 -2.03 -18.07 -5.13
C SER A 135 -0.60 -18.18 -4.62
N ASP A 136 0.07 -19.29 -4.93
CA ASP A 136 1.48 -19.49 -4.59
C ASP A 136 2.41 -18.55 -5.39
N ALA A 137 2.02 -18.23 -6.62
CA ALA A 137 2.79 -17.34 -7.49
C ALA A 137 2.66 -15.86 -7.11
N ASN A 138 1.51 -15.47 -6.54
CA ASN A 138 1.22 -14.10 -6.16
C ASN A 138 0.45 -14.04 -4.84
N PRO A 139 1.08 -13.65 -3.74
CA PRO A 139 0.45 -13.67 -2.43
C PRO A 139 -0.67 -12.64 -2.26
N TYR A 140 -0.86 -11.72 -3.18
CA TYR A 140 -1.99 -10.77 -3.20
C TYR A 140 -3.18 -11.29 -4.01
N CYS A 141 -3.01 -12.40 -4.73
CA CYS A 141 -4.05 -12.99 -5.56
C CYS A 141 -4.76 -14.11 -4.80
N ILE A 142 -6.08 -14.04 -4.77
CA ILE A 142 -6.93 -15.12 -4.28
C ILE A 142 -7.65 -15.72 -5.48
N ILE A 143 -7.44 -17.01 -5.71
CA ILE A 143 -8.10 -17.79 -6.74
C ILE A 143 -9.41 -18.30 -6.16
N LEU A 144 -10.50 -18.09 -6.89
CA LEU A 144 -11.84 -18.53 -6.53
C LEU A 144 -12.18 -19.77 -7.36
N THR A 145 -12.52 -20.88 -6.70
CA THR A 145 -12.85 -22.15 -7.35
C THR A 145 -14.36 -22.37 -7.47
N ALA A 146 -15.15 -21.51 -6.81
CA ALA A 146 -16.61 -21.55 -6.93
C ALA A 146 -17.08 -20.96 -8.24
N ASP A 147 -18.20 -21.48 -8.76
CA ASP A 147 -18.87 -20.90 -9.92
C ASP A 147 -19.30 -19.46 -9.63
N MET A 148 -18.93 -18.56 -10.54
CA MET A 148 -19.23 -17.14 -10.43
C MET A 148 -20.21 -16.74 -11.55
N ALA A 149 -21.17 -15.88 -11.20
CA ALA A 149 -22.01 -15.22 -12.20
C ALA A 149 -21.19 -14.20 -13.01
N LEU A 150 -21.80 -13.62 -14.03
CA LEU A 150 -21.18 -12.55 -14.81
C LEU A 150 -20.92 -11.32 -13.93
N ASN A 151 -19.68 -10.84 -13.93
CA ASN A 151 -19.23 -9.63 -13.23
C ASN A 151 -19.55 -9.58 -11.71
N PRO A 152 -19.24 -10.64 -10.93
CA PRO A 152 -19.50 -10.62 -9.51
C PRO A 152 -18.54 -9.67 -8.79
N VAL A 153 -19.03 -9.12 -7.67
CA VAL A 153 -18.21 -8.37 -6.71
C VAL A 153 -18.11 -9.21 -5.45
N VAL A 154 -16.95 -9.27 -4.86
CA VAL A 154 -16.73 -9.96 -3.59
C VAL A 154 -16.33 -8.98 -2.50
N SER A 155 -16.85 -9.22 -1.31
CA SER A 155 -16.37 -8.57 -0.08
C SER A 155 -15.47 -9.54 0.65
N VAL A 156 -14.24 -9.13 0.91
CA VAL A 156 -13.24 -9.94 1.60
C VAL A 156 -12.89 -9.31 2.92
N TYR A 157 -12.87 -10.12 3.99
CA TYR A 157 -12.39 -9.71 5.30
C TYR A 157 -11.21 -10.58 5.70
N TYR A 158 -10.06 -9.95 5.94
CA TYR A 158 -8.81 -10.66 6.14
C TYR A 158 -7.86 -9.91 7.09
N GLN A 159 -6.90 -10.65 7.64
CA GLN A 159 -5.80 -10.15 8.44
C GLN A 159 -4.56 -9.94 7.56
N HIS A 160 -3.85 -8.84 7.78
CA HIS A 160 -2.61 -8.54 7.07
C HIS A 160 -1.58 -7.88 7.99
N GLN A 161 -0.32 -7.86 7.58
CA GLN A 161 0.70 -7.03 8.24
C GLN A 161 0.46 -5.55 7.96
N LEU A 162 0.92 -4.70 8.88
CA LEU A 162 0.84 -3.26 8.67
C LEU A 162 1.84 -2.84 7.60
N GLU A 163 1.33 -2.30 6.50
CA GLU A 163 2.11 -1.81 5.37
C GLU A 163 1.90 -0.31 5.16
N PHE A 164 3.00 0.39 4.89
CA PHE A 164 3.03 1.83 4.64
C PHE A 164 3.95 2.12 3.47
N HIS A 165 3.67 3.20 2.75
CA HIS A 165 4.53 3.73 1.69
C HIS A 165 5.11 5.06 2.09
N VAL A 166 6.40 5.24 1.81
CA VAL A 166 7.10 6.49 2.05
C VAL A 166 6.58 7.56 1.09
N LEU A 167 6.08 8.65 1.63
CA LEU A 167 5.56 9.77 0.86
C LEU A 167 6.48 10.97 0.86
N ASP A 168 7.19 11.20 1.97
CA ASP A 168 7.99 12.40 2.14
C ASP A 168 9.18 12.17 3.07
N PHE A 169 10.20 12.97 2.87
CA PHE A 169 11.37 13.10 3.73
C PHE A 169 11.43 14.52 4.27
N PRO A 170 10.95 14.80 5.47
CA PRO A 170 10.99 16.16 6.05
C PRO A 170 12.39 16.77 6.05
N HIS A 171 13.41 15.89 6.04
CA HIS A 171 14.81 16.28 5.98
C HIS A 171 15.59 15.28 5.12
N GLU A 172 15.79 15.57 3.85
CA GLU A 172 16.55 14.70 2.93
C GLU A 172 18.03 14.61 3.32
N VAL A 173 18.58 15.71 3.79
CA VAL A 173 19.98 15.78 4.23
C VAL A 173 20.05 16.10 5.72
N ARG A 174 20.33 15.07 6.51
CA ARG A 174 20.54 15.25 7.95
C ARG A 174 22.01 14.94 8.28
N ALA A 175 22.70 15.97 8.67
CA ALA A 175 24.07 15.83 9.18
C ALA A 175 24.31 16.86 10.28
N SER A 176 25.11 16.49 11.27
CA SER A 176 25.67 17.39 12.26
C SER A 176 27.19 17.40 12.15
N TRP A 177 27.78 18.53 12.50
CA TRP A 177 29.22 18.66 12.62
C TRP A 177 29.58 18.60 14.10
N LYS A 178 30.43 17.66 14.45
CA LYS A 178 30.97 17.54 15.80
C LYS A 178 32.46 17.79 15.76
N LYS A 179 32.96 18.57 16.68
CA LYS A 179 34.41 18.72 16.88
C LYS A 179 34.94 17.46 17.55
N ASN A 180 35.83 16.76 16.90
CA ASN A 180 36.53 15.62 17.49
C ASN A 180 37.41 16.19 18.64
N LYS A 181 37.26 15.62 19.83
CA LYS A 181 37.97 16.11 21.03
C LYS A 181 39.47 15.83 20.98
N GLU A 182 39.88 14.80 20.23
CA GLU A 182 41.27 14.39 20.15
C GLU A 182 42.04 15.09 19.02
N SER A 183 41.41 15.19 17.84
CA SER A 183 42.04 15.80 16.66
C SER A 183 41.76 17.29 16.51
N GLY A 184 40.73 17.79 17.22
CA GLY A 184 40.26 19.17 17.07
C GLY A 184 39.54 19.45 15.72
N GLN A 185 39.47 18.47 14.84
CA GLN A 185 38.85 18.60 13.52
C GLN A 185 37.32 18.48 13.58
N LEU A 186 36.64 19.11 12.63
CA LEU A 186 35.20 18.96 12.48
C LEU A 186 34.90 17.67 11.69
N GLU A 187 34.17 16.78 12.32
CA GLU A 187 33.69 15.54 11.71
C GLU A 187 32.22 15.65 11.38
N ARG A 188 31.86 15.28 10.16
CA ARG A 188 30.48 15.21 9.72
C ARG A 188 29.86 13.89 10.18
N THR A 189 28.87 13.97 11.07
CA THR A 189 28.10 12.80 11.49
C THR A 189 26.73 12.84 10.82
N ARG A 190 26.37 11.76 10.12
CA ARG A 190 25.03 11.59 9.58
C ARG A 190 24.04 11.38 10.75
N LEU A 191 22.89 11.99 10.64
CA LEU A 191 21.78 11.78 11.56
C LEU A 191 20.85 10.70 11.01
N PRO A 192 20.03 10.08 11.88
CA PRO A 192 19.02 9.11 11.45
C PRO A 192 18.11 9.67 10.34
N ILE A 193 17.75 8.81 9.39
CA ILE A 193 16.81 9.15 8.31
C ILE A 193 15.41 9.16 8.91
N GLN A 194 14.67 10.21 8.62
CA GLN A 194 13.26 10.34 9.01
C GLN A 194 12.41 10.42 7.75
N ALA A 195 11.38 9.59 7.68
CA ALA A 195 10.43 9.55 6.60
C ALA A 195 9.00 9.66 7.13
N VAL A 196 8.13 10.24 6.34
CA VAL A 196 6.68 10.20 6.51
C VAL A 196 6.14 9.11 5.61
N ALA A 197 5.37 8.20 6.18
CA ALA A 197 4.78 7.09 5.43
C ALA A 197 3.28 6.96 5.73
N ARG A 198 2.51 6.54 4.73
CA ARG A 198 1.05 6.39 4.80
C ARG A 198 0.61 4.98 4.43
N ARG A 199 -0.50 4.52 5.01
CA ARG A 199 -1.07 3.19 4.74
C ARG A 199 -1.43 3.02 3.26
N THR A 200 -1.19 1.84 2.73
CA THR A 200 -1.38 1.47 1.32
C THR A 200 -2.79 1.79 0.80
N HIS A 201 -3.84 1.40 1.53
CA HIS A 201 -5.22 1.58 1.07
C HIS A 201 -5.60 3.06 0.92
N LEU A 202 -5.03 3.95 1.74
CA LEU A 202 -5.31 5.39 1.64
C LEU A 202 -4.61 6.04 0.44
N ILE A 203 -3.50 5.45 -0.02
CA ILE A 203 -2.81 5.91 -1.22
C ILE A 203 -3.51 5.39 -2.48
N VAL A 204 -3.94 4.13 -2.46
CA VAL A 204 -4.63 3.51 -3.60
C VAL A 204 -5.99 4.16 -3.84
N SER A 205 -6.72 4.53 -2.79
CA SER A 205 -8.02 5.19 -2.93
C SER A 205 -7.94 6.60 -3.55
N GLU A 206 -6.79 7.23 -3.51
CA GLU A 206 -6.55 8.55 -4.11
C GLU A 206 -6.13 8.46 -5.59
N LYS A 207 -5.91 7.25 -6.11
CA LYS A 207 -5.59 7.08 -7.53
C LYS A 207 -6.82 7.33 -8.39
N PRO A 208 -6.67 8.08 -9.48
CA PRO A 208 -7.76 8.24 -10.43
C PRO A 208 -8.13 6.88 -11.02
N ASN A 209 -9.41 6.52 -10.91
CA ASN A 209 -9.95 5.39 -11.61
C ASN A 209 -10.21 5.80 -13.06
N PHE A 210 -9.61 5.09 -14.01
CA PHE A 210 -9.92 5.23 -15.42
C PHE A 210 -10.90 4.12 -15.81
N ASP A 211 -12.02 4.49 -16.41
CA ASP A 211 -13.04 3.57 -16.90
C ASP A 211 -12.73 2.98 -18.28
N GLY A 212 -11.51 3.17 -18.78
CA GLY A 212 -11.12 2.78 -20.14
C GLY A 212 -11.54 3.80 -21.22
N SER A 213 -12.39 4.76 -20.90
CA SER A 213 -12.77 5.86 -21.80
C SER A 213 -11.82 7.07 -21.70
N GLY A 214 -10.83 7.00 -20.83
CA GLY A 214 -9.94 8.11 -20.50
C GLY A 214 -10.55 9.13 -19.53
N VAL A 215 -11.74 8.88 -19.02
CA VAL A 215 -12.38 9.76 -18.03
C VAL A 215 -11.89 9.40 -16.64
N ILE A 216 -11.39 10.39 -15.91
CA ILE A 216 -11.00 10.25 -14.51
C ILE A 216 -12.25 10.20 -13.65
N LEU A 217 -12.54 9.04 -13.05
CA LEU A 217 -13.72 8.84 -12.18
C LEU A 217 -13.45 9.18 -10.70
N ASN A 218 -12.45 9.96 -10.40
CA ASN A 218 -12.18 10.38 -9.04
C ASN A 218 -12.99 11.65 -8.71
N ASP A 219 -14.00 11.52 -7.88
CA ASP A 219 -14.86 12.63 -7.49
C ASP A 219 -14.10 13.78 -6.79
N ASN A 220 -12.96 13.50 -6.18
CA ASN A 220 -12.11 14.53 -5.59
C ASN A 220 -11.43 15.43 -6.63
N ILE A 221 -11.32 14.99 -7.88
CA ILE A 221 -10.76 15.80 -8.98
C ILE A 221 -11.86 16.65 -9.62
N ARG A 222 -13.12 16.22 -9.59
CA ARG A 222 -14.23 17.00 -10.14
C ARG A 222 -14.43 18.35 -9.48
N MET A 223 -14.03 18.52 -8.23
CA MET A 223 -14.12 19.81 -7.52
C MET A 223 -13.03 20.82 -7.87
N LYS A 224 -12.01 20.44 -8.62
CA LYS A 224 -10.89 21.34 -9.01
C LYS A 224 -10.93 21.82 -10.46
N VAL A 225 -11.93 21.41 -11.22
CA VAL A 225 -12.14 21.86 -12.62
C VAL A 225 -13.46 22.63 -12.69
N VAL A 226 -13.64 23.58 -11.80
CA VAL A 226 -14.69 24.59 -11.97
C VAL A 226 -14.03 25.94 -11.97
N GLU A 227 -13.93 26.49 -13.19
CA GLU A 227 -13.70 27.88 -13.59
C GLU A 227 -12.38 28.55 -13.14
#